data_2ae0d3709a9352cf0d1d9ed1f3f3e6cf
#
_entry.id   2ae0d3709a9352cf0d1d9ed1f3f3e6cf
#
_cell.length_a   1.000
_cell.length_b   1.000
_cell.length_c   1.000
_cell.angle_alpha   90.00
_cell.angle_beta   90.00
_cell.angle_gamma   90.00
#
_symmetry.space_group_name_H-M   'P 1'
#
loop_
_entity.id
_entity.type
_entity.pdbx_description
1 polymer ?
#
loop_
_entity_poly.entity_id
_entity_poly.type
_entity_poly.pdbx_seq_one_letter_code
_entity_poly.pdbx_strand_id
1 'polypeptide(L)'
;MHRILSILLLLFVTKFAMAGTEEPWSLSTDKEGIRVYTRHIADSKIKAIKVECTFNATAAQLVAVLMDIKTCSEWVYHTKSATIIKEVSPSDIYYYSEVNIPWPVHNRDFVAHLKVTQDPKTKVVTIDAPVISNMIPAKDGIVRVENSTGRWVITPVDSAHVSIVYTLHLDPGGSVPAWLINMFAAQGPTESFKGLKKQLQKPAYKDVKLAYVQ
;
A
#
# COMPACT_ATOMS: atom_id res chain seq x y z
N MET A 1 -64.47 -41.38 -16.14
CA MET A 1 -64.10 -39.97 -15.81
C MET A 1 -62.88 -40.01 -14.90
N HIS A 2 -61.67 -39.94 -15.45
CA HIS A 2 -60.44 -39.94 -14.65
C HIS A 2 -59.82 -38.55 -14.79
N ARG A 3 -59.74 -37.80 -13.67
CA ARG A 3 -59.06 -36.50 -13.59
C ARG A 3 -57.61 -36.77 -13.30
N ILE A 4 -56.75 -36.47 -14.27
CA ILE A 4 -55.30 -36.47 -14.13
C ILE A 4 -54.90 -35.12 -13.51
N LEU A 5 -54.36 -35.15 -12.30
CA LEU A 5 -53.82 -34.00 -11.58
C LEU A 5 -52.36 -33.87 -11.92
N SER A 6 -52.03 -32.92 -12.82
CA SER A 6 -50.62 -32.61 -13.18
C SER A 6 -50.01 -31.72 -12.09
N ILE A 7 -49.09 -32.30 -11.32
CA ILE A 7 -48.27 -31.55 -10.34
C ILE A 7 -47.08 -30.94 -11.10
N LEU A 8 -47.10 -29.62 -11.27
CA LEU A 8 -46.00 -28.87 -11.84
C LEU A 8 -44.94 -28.60 -10.77
N LEU A 9 -43.85 -29.40 -10.77
CA LEU A 9 -42.73 -29.24 -9.85
C LEU A 9 -41.86 -28.05 -10.30
N LEU A 10 -41.99 -26.87 -9.69
CA LEU A 10 -41.15 -25.72 -9.94
C LEU A 10 -39.79 -25.94 -9.24
N LEU A 11 -38.77 -26.30 -10.04
CA LEU A 11 -37.38 -26.35 -9.59
C LEU A 11 -36.84 -24.91 -9.43
N PHE A 12 -36.84 -24.43 -8.17
CA PHE A 12 -36.13 -23.20 -7.78
C PHE A 12 -34.61 -23.47 -7.82
N VAL A 13 -33.95 -23.14 -8.92
CA VAL A 13 -32.49 -23.13 -8.97
C VAL A 13 -31.99 -21.88 -8.25
N THR A 14 -31.73 -22.02 -6.95
CA THR A 14 -31.01 -21.00 -6.19
C THR A 14 -29.57 -20.92 -6.71
N LYS A 15 -29.26 -19.88 -7.48
CA LYS A 15 -27.87 -19.54 -7.77
C LYS A 15 -27.22 -19.10 -6.45
N PHE A 16 -26.46 -20.00 -5.84
CA PHE A 16 -25.49 -19.62 -4.82
C PHE A 16 -24.45 -18.73 -5.53
N ALA A 17 -24.50 -17.44 -5.29
CA ALA A 17 -23.39 -16.56 -5.60
C ALA A 17 -22.23 -16.99 -4.70
N MET A 18 -21.29 -17.74 -5.24
CA MET A 18 -20.00 -17.96 -4.58
C MET A 18 -19.34 -16.58 -4.50
N ALA A 19 -19.41 -15.94 -3.34
CA ALA A 19 -18.51 -14.85 -3.00
C ALA A 19 -17.09 -15.40 -3.22
N GLY A 20 -16.39 -14.86 -4.20
CA GLY A 20 -15.04 -15.31 -4.53
C GLY A 20 -14.19 -15.24 -3.26
N THR A 21 -13.76 -16.38 -2.74
CA THR A 21 -12.84 -16.44 -1.62
C THR A 21 -11.54 -15.86 -2.11
N GLU A 22 -11.12 -14.71 -1.52
CA GLU A 22 -9.81 -14.14 -1.80
C GLU A 22 -8.73 -15.21 -1.59
N GLU A 23 -7.78 -15.32 -2.52
CA GLU A 23 -6.67 -16.26 -2.38
C GLU A 23 -5.86 -15.95 -1.10
N PRO A 24 -5.33 -16.98 -0.41
CA PRO A 24 -4.52 -16.77 0.79
C PRO A 24 -3.20 -16.06 0.45
N TRP A 25 -2.70 -15.29 1.42
CA TRP A 25 -1.39 -14.67 1.33
C TRP A 25 -0.28 -15.74 1.39
N SER A 26 0.65 -15.71 0.43
CA SER A 26 1.83 -16.59 0.38
C SER A 26 3.07 -15.81 0.79
N LEU A 27 3.85 -16.35 1.74
CA LEU A 27 5.12 -15.74 2.16
C LEU A 27 6.13 -15.79 1.01
N SER A 28 6.64 -14.63 0.63
CA SER A 28 7.64 -14.44 -0.42
C SER A 28 9.05 -14.25 0.15
N THR A 29 9.17 -13.49 1.24
CA THR A 29 10.46 -13.15 1.86
C THR A 29 10.27 -12.99 3.37
N ASP A 30 11.23 -13.48 4.14
CA ASP A 30 11.40 -13.20 5.57
C ASP A 30 12.88 -12.85 5.83
N LYS A 31 13.15 -11.57 6.00
CA LYS A 31 14.52 -11.06 6.22
C LYS A 31 14.51 -9.94 7.25
N GLU A 32 15.36 -10.08 8.26
CA GLU A 32 15.57 -9.07 9.31
C GLU A 32 14.26 -8.67 10.06
N GLY A 33 13.31 -9.63 10.18
CA GLY A 33 12.01 -9.40 10.79
C GLY A 33 11.00 -8.68 9.87
N ILE A 34 11.34 -8.49 8.60
CA ILE A 34 10.44 -7.96 7.56
C ILE A 34 9.91 -9.14 6.75
N ARG A 35 8.63 -9.45 6.91
CA ARG A 35 7.94 -10.51 6.19
C ARG A 35 7.13 -9.92 5.06
N VAL A 36 7.45 -10.33 3.84
CA VAL A 36 6.74 -9.91 2.62
C VAL A 36 5.91 -11.07 2.09
N TYR A 37 4.64 -10.82 1.88
CA TYR A 37 3.69 -11.77 1.33
C TYR A 37 3.16 -11.26 0.00
N THR A 38 2.76 -12.19 -0.87
CA THR A 38 2.07 -11.87 -2.11
C THR A 38 0.77 -12.65 -2.22
N ARG A 39 -0.19 -12.10 -2.97
CA ARG A 39 -1.49 -12.72 -3.24
C ARG A 39 -1.93 -12.37 -4.67
N HIS A 40 -2.46 -13.34 -5.40
CA HIS A 40 -3.10 -13.07 -6.68
C HIS A 40 -4.41 -12.30 -6.46
N ILE A 41 -4.65 -11.33 -7.32
CA ILE A 41 -5.90 -10.59 -7.40
C ILE A 41 -6.63 -11.04 -8.66
N ALA A 42 -7.91 -11.37 -8.54
CA ALA A 42 -8.73 -11.72 -9.69
C ALA A 42 -8.64 -10.61 -10.75
N ASP A 43 -8.51 -11.01 -12.00
CA ASP A 43 -8.42 -10.12 -13.17
C ASP A 43 -7.19 -9.19 -13.20
N SER A 44 -6.19 -9.39 -12.30
CA SER A 44 -4.93 -8.65 -12.31
C SER A 44 -3.73 -9.55 -12.64
N LYS A 45 -2.85 -9.07 -13.51
CA LYS A 45 -1.55 -9.73 -13.79
C LYS A 45 -0.53 -9.49 -12.67
N ILE A 46 -0.80 -8.54 -11.80
CA ILE A 46 0.09 -8.12 -10.72
C ILE A 46 -0.46 -8.62 -9.38
N LYS A 47 0.41 -9.21 -8.58
CA LYS A 47 0.07 -9.66 -7.23
C LYS A 47 -0.05 -8.47 -6.28
N ALA A 48 -1.01 -8.53 -5.37
CA ALA A 48 -0.98 -7.66 -4.21
C ALA A 48 0.18 -8.05 -3.28
N ILE A 49 0.71 -7.07 -2.57
CA ILE A 49 1.81 -7.19 -1.63
C ILE A 49 1.29 -6.89 -0.21
N LYS A 50 1.74 -7.65 0.77
CA LYS A 50 1.56 -7.35 2.18
C LYS A 50 2.91 -7.44 2.88
N VAL A 51 3.24 -6.46 3.71
CA VAL A 51 4.43 -6.47 4.56
C VAL A 51 3.98 -6.47 6.02
N GLU A 52 4.59 -7.33 6.81
CA GLU A 52 4.40 -7.39 8.26
C GLU A 52 5.75 -7.28 8.94
N CYS A 53 5.86 -6.39 9.92
CA CYS A 53 7.06 -6.25 10.75
C CYS A 53 6.74 -5.52 12.05
N THR A 54 7.69 -5.55 13.00
CA THR A 54 7.65 -4.76 14.24
C THR A 54 8.88 -3.87 14.28
N PHE A 55 8.67 -2.58 14.56
CA PHE A 55 9.76 -1.61 14.68
C PHE A 55 9.83 -1.03 16.08
N ASN A 56 11.05 -0.71 16.51
CA ASN A 56 11.31 0.06 17.73
C ASN A 56 11.09 1.54 17.41
N ALA A 57 9.85 1.97 17.54
CA ALA A 57 9.39 3.33 17.33
C ALA A 57 8.00 3.51 17.94
N THR A 58 7.60 4.74 18.25
CA THR A 58 6.21 5.07 18.54
C THR A 58 5.39 5.22 17.26
N ALA A 59 4.07 5.16 17.36
CA ALA A 59 3.19 5.42 16.22
C ALA A 59 3.41 6.83 15.64
N ALA A 60 3.60 7.84 16.51
CA ALA A 60 3.85 9.21 16.08
C ALA A 60 5.17 9.34 15.29
N GLN A 61 6.24 8.67 15.72
CA GLN A 61 7.51 8.66 14.99
C GLN A 61 7.36 8.04 13.60
N LEU A 62 6.69 6.89 13.51
CA LEU A 62 6.49 6.23 12.23
C LEU A 62 5.62 7.07 11.29
N VAL A 63 4.51 7.63 11.78
CA VAL A 63 3.64 8.51 10.99
C VAL A 63 4.40 9.75 10.53
N ALA A 64 5.25 10.34 11.38
CA ALA A 64 6.07 11.49 11.00
C ALA A 64 7.00 11.19 9.83
N VAL A 65 7.65 10.01 9.81
CA VAL A 65 8.48 9.59 8.65
C VAL A 65 7.63 9.38 7.41
N LEU A 66 6.47 8.71 7.54
CA LEU A 66 5.59 8.41 6.39
C LEU A 66 4.97 9.67 5.78
N MET A 67 4.75 10.71 6.57
CA MET A 67 4.20 12.00 6.11
C MET A 67 5.28 12.99 5.67
N ASP A 68 6.56 12.73 5.94
CA ASP A 68 7.69 13.54 5.45
C ASP A 68 8.05 13.16 4.01
N ILE A 69 7.23 13.63 3.08
CA ILE A 69 7.35 13.32 1.65
C ILE A 69 8.70 13.74 1.07
N LYS A 70 9.33 14.79 1.63
CA LYS A 70 10.63 15.30 1.13
C LYS A 70 11.75 14.27 1.27
N THR A 71 11.63 13.37 2.25
CA THR A 71 12.63 12.32 2.52
C THR A 71 12.32 10.98 1.86
N CYS A 72 11.21 10.85 1.12
CA CYS A 72 10.82 9.59 0.47
C CYS A 72 11.94 8.99 -0.40
N SER A 73 12.68 9.81 -1.14
CA SER A 73 13.79 9.33 -1.97
C SER A 73 14.96 8.72 -1.18
N GLU A 74 15.03 8.92 0.12
CA GLU A 74 16.09 8.39 0.97
C GLU A 74 15.80 6.97 1.47
N TRP A 75 14.53 6.55 1.47
CA TRP A 75 14.14 5.27 2.04
C TRP A 75 13.17 4.43 1.17
N VAL A 76 12.36 5.05 0.34
CA VAL A 76 11.46 4.32 -0.57
C VAL A 76 12.27 3.88 -1.80
N TYR A 77 12.31 2.57 -2.02
CA TYR A 77 13.07 1.94 -3.08
C TYR A 77 12.78 2.55 -4.46
N HIS A 78 13.85 2.95 -5.17
CA HIS A 78 13.79 3.56 -6.50
C HIS A 78 13.01 4.88 -6.61
N THR A 79 12.61 5.52 -5.52
CA THR A 79 12.02 6.86 -5.60
C THR A 79 13.06 7.86 -6.09
N LYS A 80 12.80 8.48 -7.25
CA LYS A 80 13.64 9.53 -7.84
C LYS A 80 13.37 10.89 -7.20
N SER A 81 12.10 11.21 -7.03
CA SER A 81 11.65 12.45 -6.40
C SER A 81 10.25 12.30 -5.82
N ALA A 82 9.96 13.06 -4.77
CA ALA A 82 8.63 13.18 -4.21
C ALA A 82 8.39 14.62 -3.74
N THR A 83 7.17 15.13 -3.91
CA THR A 83 6.79 16.49 -3.49
C THR A 83 5.32 16.56 -3.15
N ILE A 84 5.00 17.33 -2.10
CA ILE A 84 3.61 17.64 -1.75
C ILE A 84 3.05 18.60 -2.80
N ILE A 85 1.88 18.28 -3.34
CA ILE A 85 1.17 19.12 -4.32
C ILE A 85 -0.07 19.80 -3.73
N LYS A 86 -0.60 19.23 -2.64
CA LYS A 86 -1.70 19.84 -1.88
C LYS A 86 -1.66 19.33 -0.43
N GLU A 87 -1.76 20.24 0.50
CA GLU A 87 -1.97 19.95 1.92
C GLU A 87 -3.37 20.41 2.30
N VAL A 88 -4.20 19.47 2.77
CA VAL A 88 -5.54 19.75 3.29
C VAL A 88 -5.45 19.98 4.79
N SER A 89 -4.64 19.17 5.46
CA SER A 89 -4.28 19.30 6.87
C SER A 89 -2.96 18.55 7.11
N PRO A 90 -2.32 18.67 8.29
CA PRO A 90 -1.13 17.89 8.63
C PRO A 90 -1.31 16.36 8.54
N SER A 91 -2.55 15.87 8.58
CA SER A 91 -2.90 14.43 8.46
C SER A 91 -3.52 14.05 7.11
N ASP A 92 -3.61 14.99 6.15
CA ASP A 92 -4.32 14.79 4.89
C ASP A 92 -3.62 15.57 3.76
N ILE A 93 -2.83 14.86 2.93
CA ILE A 93 -2.00 15.47 1.90
C ILE A 93 -2.10 14.73 0.57
N TYR A 94 -1.87 15.44 -0.51
CA TYR A 94 -1.64 14.87 -1.85
C TYR A 94 -0.19 15.08 -2.23
N TYR A 95 0.48 14.03 -2.68
CA TYR A 95 1.86 14.14 -3.13
C TYR A 95 2.08 13.47 -4.48
N TYR A 96 2.97 14.03 -5.23
CA TYR A 96 3.50 13.46 -6.47
C TYR A 96 4.78 12.68 -6.16
N SER A 97 4.97 11.54 -6.81
CA SER A 97 6.24 10.79 -6.78
C SER A 97 6.59 10.26 -8.16
N GLU A 98 7.89 10.32 -8.49
CA GLU A 98 8.49 9.68 -9.65
C GLU A 98 9.38 8.54 -9.21
N VAL A 99 9.19 7.38 -9.85
CA VAL A 99 9.94 6.14 -9.59
C VAL A 99 10.91 5.89 -10.74
N ASN A 100 12.18 5.76 -10.39
CA ASN A 100 13.25 5.48 -11.35
C ASN A 100 13.23 4.00 -11.75
N ILE A 101 13.08 3.73 -13.04
CA ILE A 101 13.04 2.38 -13.60
C ILE A 101 14.26 2.18 -14.47
N PRO A 102 15.00 1.04 -14.37
CA PRO A 102 16.13 0.75 -15.24
C PRO A 102 15.73 0.72 -16.71
N TRP A 103 16.60 1.32 -17.53
CA TRP A 103 16.49 1.25 -18.99
C TRP A 103 16.37 -0.22 -19.46
N PRO A 104 15.59 -0.57 -20.49
CA PRO A 104 14.89 0.31 -21.45
C PRO A 104 13.45 0.69 -21.06
N VAL A 105 13.05 0.50 -19.83
CA VAL A 105 11.68 0.76 -19.37
C VAL A 105 11.55 2.20 -18.89
N HIS A 106 10.46 2.88 -19.28
CA HIS A 106 10.19 4.25 -18.82
C HIS A 106 9.98 4.32 -17.32
N ASN A 107 10.33 5.45 -16.72
CA ASN A 107 9.97 5.77 -15.33
C ASN A 107 8.44 5.71 -15.14
N ARG A 108 8.03 5.58 -13.89
CA ARG A 108 6.63 5.69 -13.47
C ARG A 108 6.46 6.89 -12.58
N ASP A 109 5.28 7.49 -12.65
CA ASP A 109 4.89 8.51 -11.70
C ASP A 109 3.46 8.27 -11.20
N PHE A 110 3.15 8.89 -10.08
CA PHE A 110 1.80 8.87 -9.54
C PHE A 110 1.55 10.09 -8.64
N VAL A 111 0.28 10.37 -8.42
CA VAL A 111 -0.19 11.22 -7.33
C VAL A 111 -0.92 10.34 -6.35
N ALA A 112 -0.55 10.38 -5.08
CA ALA A 112 -1.26 9.66 -4.03
C ALA A 112 -1.85 10.62 -3.00
N HIS A 113 -3.00 10.22 -2.44
CA HIS A 113 -3.67 10.92 -1.36
C HIS A 113 -3.39 10.18 -0.05
N LEU A 114 -2.56 10.75 0.82
CA LEU A 114 -2.31 10.19 2.14
C LEU A 114 -3.28 10.80 3.14
N LYS A 115 -4.04 9.93 3.81
CA LYS A 115 -4.94 10.32 4.89
C LYS A 115 -4.68 9.47 6.12
N VAL A 116 -4.28 10.13 7.20
CA VAL A 116 -4.01 9.50 8.50
C VAL A 116 -5.26 9.57 9.36
N THR A 117 -5.64 8.45 9.95
CA THR A 117 -6.72 8.35 10.95
C THR A 117 -6.24 7.52 12.13
N GLN A 118 -6.70 7.83 13.34
CA GLN A 118 -6.42 7.03 14.53
C GLN A 118 -7.73 6.65 15.23
N ASP A 119 -7.86 5.38 15.57
CA ASP A 119 -8.95 4.92 16.44
C ASP A 119 -8.70 5.42 17.88
N PRO A 120 -9.64 6.17 18.48
CA PRO A 120 -9.43 6.77 19.78
C PRO A 120 -9.36 5.76 20.94
N LYS A 121 -9.90 4.54 20.76
CA LYS A 121 -9.94 3.50 21.78
C LYS A 121 -8.72 2.58 21.68
N THR A 122 -8.46 2.04 20.50
CA THR A 122 -7.38 1.07 20.27
C THR A 122 -6.03 1.71 19.99
N LYS A 123 -6.02 3.04 19.70
CA LYS A 123 -4.84 3.80 19.24
C LYS A 123 -4.22 3.29 17.94
N VAL A 124 -4.88 2.37 17.24
CA VAL A 124 -4.44 1.91 15.93
C VAL A 124 -4.51 3.07 14.94
N VAL A 125 -3.40 3.32 14.25
CA VAL A 125 -3.32 4.32 13.18
C VAL A 125 -3.48 3.64 11.83
N THR A 126 -4.33 4.19 10.98
CA THR A 126 -4.47 3.79 9.58
C THR A 126 -4.05 4.95 8.69
N ILE A 127 -3.25 4.65 7.66
CA ILE A 127 -2.95 5.60 6.59
C ILE A 127 -3.41 4.97 5.29
N ASP A 128 -4.42 5.57 4.68
CA ASP A 128 -4.85 5.21 3.33
C ASP A 128 -4.06 6.03 2.31
N ALA A 129 -3.64 5.37 1.23
CA ALA A 129 -2.81 5.96 0.18
C ALA A 129 -3.27 5.53 -1.22
N PRO A 130 -4.51 5.81 -1.62
CA PRO A 130 -4.95 5.57 -3.00
C PRO A 130 -4.23 6.52 -3.96
N VAL A 131 -3.98 6.04 -5.18
CA VAL A 131 -3.57 6.88 -6.30
C VAL A 131 -4.78 7.67 -6.80
N ILE A 132 -4.56 8.94 -7.11
CA ILE A 132 -5.57 9.86 -7.64
C ILE A 132 -5.20 10.23 -9.07
N SER A 133 -6.04 9.86 -10.02
CA SER A 133 -5.86 10.21 -11.43
C SER A 133 -6.23 11.68 -11.70
N ASN A 134 -5.65 12.25 -12.76
CA ASN A 134 -6.02 13.56 -13.32
C ASN A 134 -5.82 14.77 -12.41
N MET A 135 -5.03 14.66 -11.34
CA MET A 135 -4.76 15.80 -10.45
C MET A 135 -3.66 16.73 -11.00
N ILE A 136 -2.72 16.16 -11.75
CA ILE A 136 -1.68 16.92 -12.48
C ILE A 136 -1.52 16.35 -13.89
N PRO A 137 -1.06 17.13 -14.87
CA PRO A 137 -0.80 16.64 -16.23
C PRO A 137 0.19 15.48 -16.25
N ALA A 138 0.02 14.57 -17.21
CA ALA A 138 1.01 13.54 -17.51
C ALA A 138 2.30 14.20 -18.02
N LYS A 139 3.43 13.51 -17.81
CA LYS A 139 4.74 13.95 -18.31
C LYS A 139 5.20 13.06 -19.46
N ASP A 140 5.76 13.67 -20.49
CA ASP A 140 6.30 12.93 -21.62
C ASP A 140 7.42 11.98 -21.17
N GLY A 141 7.44 10.76 -21.73
CA GLY A 141 8.43 9.74 -21.41
C GLY A 141 8.27 9.08 -20.03
N ILE A 142 7.20 9.40 -19.28
CA ILE A 142 6.90 8.78 -17.98
C ILE A 142 5.51 8.12 -18.04
N VAL A 143 5.40 6.88 -17.58
CA VAL A 143 4.13 6.18 -17.52
C VAL A 143 3.42 6.51 -16.21
N ARG A 144 2.20 7.08 -16.32
CA ARG A 144 1.36 7.38 -15.17
C ARG A 144 0.75 6.10 -14.60
N VAL A 145 0.96 5.85 -13.30
CA VAL A 145 0.21 4.86 -12.55
C VAL A 145 -1.16 5.45 -12.22
N GLU A 146 -2.23 4.80 -12.66
CA GLU A 146 -3.60 5.27 -12.49
C GLU A 146 -4.38 4.48 -11.44
N ASN A 147 -3.96 3.23 -11.19
CA ASN A 147 -4.63 2.32 -10.27
C ASN A 147 -3.65 1.77 -9.24
N SER A 148 -3.74 2.28 -8.03
CA SER A 148 -3.02 1.75 -6.88
C SER A 148 -3.75 2.09 -5.59
N THR A 149 -3.71 1.17 -4.65
CA THR A 149 -4.17 1.38 -3.28
C THR A 149 -3.12 0.89 -2.32
N GLY A 150 -2.60 1.81 -1.51
CA GLY A 150 -1.72 1.51 -0.39
C GLY A 150 -2.47 1.70 0.92
N ARG A 151 -2.21 0.86 1.91
CA ARG A 151 -2.75 1.01 3.25
C ARG A 151 -1.75 0.58 4.30
N TRP A 152 -1.55 1.43 5.30
CA TRP A 152 -0.79 1.14 6.50
C TRP A 152 -1.75 0.94 7.67
N VAL A 153 -1.53 -0.11 8.44
CA VAL A 153 -2.15 -0.32 9.75
C VAL A 153 -1.01 -0.41 10.77
N ILE A 154 -0.98 0.54 11.70
CA ILE A 154 0.09 0.71 12.68
C ILE A 154 -0.54 0.49 14.05
N THR A 155 -0.18 -0.60 14.70
CA THR A 155 -0.72 -0.99 16.00
C THR A 155 0.35 -0.78 17.06
N PRO A 156 0.17 0.10 18.05
CA PRO A 156 1.04 0.19 19.20
C PRO A 156 1.08 -1.15 19.93
N VAL A 157 2.28 -1.71 20.14
CA VAL A 157 2.49 -2.94 20.92
C VAL A 157 2.77 -2.57 22.37
N ASP A 158 3.62 -1.56 22.56
CA ASP A 158 3.94 -0.93 23.85
C ASP A 158 4.39 0.51 23.61
N SER A 159 5.00 1.15 24.62
CA SER A 159 5.45 2.56 24.54
C SER A 159 6.61 2.80 23.57
N ALA A 160 7.27 1.76 23.10
CA ALA A 160 8.48 1.84 22.26
C ALA A 160 8.41 1.02 20.97
N HIS A 161 7.36 0.20 20.77
CA HIS A 161 7.24 -0.68 19.63
C HIS A 161 5.90 -0.57 18.93
N VAL A 162 5.94 -0.62 17.60
CA VAL A 162 4.75 -0.70 16.76
C VAL A 162 4.79 -1.94 15.87
N SER A 163 3.67 -2.64 15.76
CA SER A 163 3.42 -3.63 14.73
C SER A 163 2.86 -2.95 13.49
N ILE A 164 3.38 -3.30 12.33
CA ILE A 164 3.04 -2.69 11.05
C ILE A 164 2.51 -3.76 10.12
N VAL A 165 1.35 -3.49 9.53
CA VAL A 165 0.84 -4.21 8.37
C VAL A 165 0.67 -3.19 7.25
N TYR A 166 1.42 -3.37 6.17
CA TYR A 166 1.29 -2.57 4.96
C TYR A 166 0.76 -3.43 3.84
N THR A 167 -0.25 -2.98 3.13
CA THR A 167 -0.78 -3.63 1.93
C THR A 167 -0.70 -2.69 0.74
N LEU A 168 -0.34 -3.24 -0.42
CA LEU A 168 -0.26 -2.51 -1.67
C LEU A 168 -0.85 -3.37 -2.80
N HIS A 169 -1.78 -2.81 -3.52
CA HIS A 169 -2.19 -3.28 -4.83
C HIS A 169 -1.85 -2.19 -5.85
N LEU A 170 -1.05 -2.53 -6.84
CA LEU A 170 -0.50 -1.57 -7.80
C LEU A 170 -0.63 -2.14 -9.21
N ASP A 171 -1.26 -1.39 -10.12
CA ASP A 171 -1.12 -1.58 -11.56
C ASP A 171 -0.07 -0.59 -12.08
N PRO A 172 1.12 -1.05 -12.47
CA PRO A 172 2.21 -0.17 -12.91
C PRO A 172 1.94 0.50 -14.28
N GLY A 173 0.83 0.15 -14.94
CA GLY A 173 0.49 0.63 -16.28
C GLY A 173 1.42 0.11 -17.39
N GLY A 174 0.90 0.08 -18.61
CA GLY A 174 1.64 -0.32 -19.81
C GLY A 174 2.12 -1.77 -19.81
N SER A 175 3.02 -2.11 -20.74
CA SER A 175 3.66 -3.42 -20.79
C SER A 175 4.83 -3.46 -19.79
N VAL A 176 4.77 -4.39 -18.83
CA VAL A 176 5.77 -4.53 -17.78
C VAL A 176 6.49 -5.86 -17.91
N PRO A 177 7.82 -5.88 -18.13
CA PRO A 177 8.61 -7.11 -18.18
C PRO A 177 8.58 -7.86 -16.84
N ALA A 178 8.64 -9.21 -16.90
CA ALA A 178 8.59 -10.07 -15.71
C ALA A 178 9.69 -9.75 -14.68
N TRP A 179 10.90 -9.37 -15.13
CA TRP A 179 11.99 -9.00 -14.22
C TRP A 179 11.66 -7.75 -13.39
N LEU A 180 10.95 -6.78 -13.97
CA LEU A 180 10.54 -5.57 -13.26
C LEU A 180 9.47 -5.89 -12.20
N ILE A 181 8.50 -6.73 -12.55
CA ILE A 181 7.50 -7.23 -11.59
C ILE A 181 8.20 -7.88 -10.38
N ASN A 182 9.18 -8.76 -10.65
CA ASN A 182 9.94 -9.44 -9.59
C ASN A 182 10.75 -8.48 -8.73
N MET A 183 11.38 -7.46 -9.33
CA MET A 183 12.15 -6.45 -8.61
C MET A 183 11.25 -5.69 -7.62
N PHE A 184 10.09 -5.22 -8.06
CA PHE A 184 9.17 -4.47 -7.19
C PHE A 184 8.40 -5.34 -6.21
N ALA A 185 8.06 -6.57 -6.57
CA ALA A 185 7.31 -7.45 -5.66
C ALA A 185 8.20 -8.12 -4.60
N ALA A 186 9.45 -8.44 -4.90
CA ALA A 186 10.33 -9.18 -4.00
C ALA A 186 11.35 -8.28 -3.27
N GLN A 187 12.01 -7.37 -3.96
CA GLN A 187 13.07 -6.53 -3.40
C GLN A 187 12.54 -5.20 -2.87
N GLY A 188 11.68 -4.54 -3.63
CA GLY A 188 11.21 -3.19 -3.32
C GLY A 188 10.66 -3.01 -1.90
N PRO A 189 9.72 -3.85 -1.44
CA PRO A 189 9.19 -3.76 -0.09
C PRO A 189 10.27 -3.98 0.97
N THR A 190 11.10 -5.00 0.82
CA THR A 190 12.17 -5.30 1.78
C THR A 190 13.16 -4.14 1.91
N GLU A 191 13.64 -3.60 0.80
CA GLU A 191 14.61 -2.49 0.83
C GLU A 191 13.98 -1.19 1.34
N SER A 192 12.70 -0.90 0.97
CA SER A 192 11.98 0.25 1.51
C SER A 192 11.82 0.15 3.04
N PHE A 193 11.44 -1.01 3.56
CA PHE A 193 11.27 -1.18 5.01
C PHE A 193 12.60 -1.17 5.78
N LYS A 194 13.69 -1.64 5.19
CA LYS A 194 15.05 -1.44 5.73
C LYS A 194 15.43 0.04 5.76
N GLY A 195 15.14 0.76 4.67
CA GLY A 195 15.32 2.20 4.60
C GLY A 195 14.49 2.94 5.65
N LEU A 196 13.22 2.60 5.80
CA LEU A 196 12.31 3.15 6.81
C LEU A 196 12.84 2.92 8.23
N LYS A 197 13.34 1.71 8.53
CA LYS A 197 13.96 1.40 9.82
C LYS A 197 15.18 2.29 10.11
N LYS A 198 16.00 2.59 9.09
CA LYS A 198 17.12 3.54 9.22
C LYS A 198 16.64 4.98 9.39
N GLN A 199 15.61 5.39 8.64
CA GLN A 199 15.03 6.73 8.72
C GLN A 199 14.52 7.04 10.12
N LEU A 200 13.85 6.09 10.77
CA LEU A 200 13.37 6.21 12.15
C LEU A 200 14.47 6.47 13.19
N GLN A 201 15.74 6.14 12.89
CA GLN A 201 16.87 6.40 13.79
C GLN A 201 17.39 7.84 13.72
N LYS A 202 16.93 8.64 12.76
CA LYS A 202 17.39 10.03 12.60
C LYS A 202 16.90 10.90 13.75
N PRO A 203 17.73 11.83 14.24
CA PRO A 203 17.36 12.74 15.35
C PRO A 203 16.05 13.50 15.09
N ALA A 204 15.76 13.84 13.83
CA ALA A 204 14.55 14.59 13.45
C ALA A 204 13.24 13.90 13.84
N TYR A 205 13.23 12.58 14.06
CA TYR A 205 12.02 11.82 14.39
C TYR A 205 11.97 11.30 15.83
N LYS A 206 13.04 11.47 16.65
CA LYS A 206 13.14 10.82 17.97
C LYS A 206 12.08 11.25 18.97
N ASP A 207 11.76 12.55 19.01
CA ASP A 207 10.85 13.13 20.02
C ASP A 207 9.61 13.75 19.37
N VAL A 208 9.25 13.26 18.19
CA VAL A 208 8.11 13.82 17.45
C VAL A 208 6.80 13.54 18.18
N LYS A 209 6.01 14.60 18.29
CA LYS A 209 4.62 14.56 18.74
C LYS A 209 3.74 15.10 17.62
N LEU A 210 2.68 14.37 17.30
CA LEU A 210 1.69 14.78 16.31
C LEU A 210 0.36 15.01 17.00
N ALA A 211 -0.28 16.15 16.76
CA ALA A 211 -1.56 16.47 17.39
C ALA A 211 -2.68 15.47 17.05
N TYR A 212 -2.54 14.77 15.93
CA TYR A 212 -3.50 13.81 15.41
C TYR A 212 -3.11 12.34 15.62
N VAL A 213 -2.02 12.05 16.37
CA VAL A 213 -1.58 10.71 16.78
C VAL A 213 -1.16 10.74 18.25
N GLN A 214 -1.88 9.99 19.10
CA GLN A 214 -1.71 9.97 20.56
C GLN A 214 -1.19 8.60 21.04
#